data_e5892496784a3882ca8bb8927a61df18
#
_entry.id   e5892496784a3882ca8bb8927a61df18
#
_cell.length_a   1.000
_cell.length_b   1.000
_cell.length_c   1.000
_cell.angle_alpha   90.00
_cell.angle_beta   90.00
_cell.angle_gamma   90.00
#
_symmetry.space_group_name_H-M   'P 1'
#
loop_
_entity.id
_entity.type
_entity.pdbx_description
1 polymer ?
#
loop_
_entity_poly.entity_id
_entity_poly.type
_entity_poly.pdbx_seq_one_letter_code
_entity_poly.pdbx_strand_id
1 'polypeptide(L)'
;MLFPHKLAQTVQTDGREAAGMEVRRSGGVLALAAGLLAASLSTSVALAAGKVIVLYAGSLVNLMEHGVGPAFEKATGNKFQGYASGSVGLANQIKGNLRQGDVFVSANPIVNNGLMGAANGDLESWYITFAQSPLVIGYNPSSKFADEFKTKPWYQVLQEPGIRIGRTAPTLDPKGALTLTLMKRAETFYNSPGLSEKIMGGPSVPEDLLPALLQSGALDVGFFYSTETVDAKIPALSLPPAITPKAVYTVTILRNAPNPEGADKFVAYLLGSNGQNLLKEHGLTLQKMEVSGEANALPQDIKAIVGHVM
;
A
#
# COMPACT_ATOMS: atom_id res chain seq x y z
N MET A 1 34.24 35.09 27.80
CA MET A 1 35.59 35.52 27.36
C MET A 1 35.62 35.52 25.85
N LEU A 2 35.57 36.71 25.33
CA LEU A 2 36.40 37.31 24.26
C LEU A 2 36.25 36.75 22.84
N PHE A 3 35.56 37.52 22.02
CA PHE A 3 35.83 37.81 20.60
C PHE A 3 37.26 38.43 20.48
N PRO A 4 37.87 38.66 19.27
CA PRO A 4 37.25 39.17 18.06
C PRO A 4 37.97 38.91 16.69
N HIS A 5 37.38 39.57 15.64
CA HIS A 5 37.91 40.31 14.47
C HIS A 5 38.22 39.56 13.17
N LYS A 6 37.43 39.90 12.14
CA LYS A 6 37.58 40.92 11.06
C LYS A 6 38.83 40.71 10.15
N LEU A 7 38.57 40.63 8.87
CA LEU A 7 38.99 41.64 7.90
C LEU A 7 38.42 41.38 6.48
N ALA A 8 37.81 42.44 5.96
CA ALA A 8 37.42 42.62 4.57
C ALA A 8 38.65 43.11 3.77
N GLN A 9 38.73 42.76 2.50
CA GLN A 9 39.46 43.59 1.52
C GLN A 9 38.72 43.62 0.17
N THR A 10 38.30 44.81 -0.10
CA THR A 10 37.88 45.38 -1.39
C THR A 10 39.12 45.81 -2.15
N VAL A 11 39.23 45.53 -3.42
CA VAL A 11 40.02 46.31 -4.38
C VAL A 11 39.30 46.45 -5.70
N GLN A 12 39.35 47.62 -6.16
CA GLN A 12 38.63 48.42 -7.11
C GLN A 12 39.39 48.51 -8.46
N THR A 13 38.63 48.66 -9.54
CA THR A 13 38.85 49.44 -10.78
C THR A 13 40.15 49.36 -11.59
N ASP A 14 40.02 49.26 -12.89
CA ASP A 14 40.26 50.26 -13.90
C ASP A 14 39.96 49.67 -15.31
N GLY A 15 39.38 50.22 -16.15
CA GLY A 15 39.02 51.17 -17.10
C GLY A 15 40.02 51.41 -18.23
N ARG A 16 39.52 51.40 -19.48
CA ARG A 16 39.89 52.17 -20.69
C ARG A 16 39.57 51.40 -21.95
N GLU A 17 38.63 51.92 -22.71
CA GLU A 17 38.66 52.81 -23.89
C GLU A 17 39.01 52.14 -25.22
N ALA A 18 38.02 52.13 -26.01
CA ALA A 18 37.80 52.66 -27.36
C ALA A 18 38.83 52.39 -28.47
N ALA A 19 38.35 51.87 -29.57
CA ALA A 19 38.63 52.40 -30.89
C ALA A 19 37.63 51.87 -31.92
N GLY A 20 36.91 52.75 -32.54
CA GLY A 20 36.03 52.48 -33.66
C GLY A 20 36.76 52.35 -34.94
N MET A 21 36.13 51.67 -35.91
CA MET A 21 36.43 51.84 -37.30
C MET A 21 35.17 51.57 -38.12
N GLU A 22 34.69 52.64 -38.73
CA GLU A 22 33.77 52.65 -39.86
C GLU A 22 34.42 52.01 -41.09
N VAL A 23 33.61 51.48 -41.98
CA VAL A 23 33.59 51.74 -43.42
C VAL A 23 33.14 50.54 -44.27
N ARG A 24 32.11 50.62 -44.88
CA ARG A 24 31.71 50.72 -46.34
C ARG A 24 30.60 49.73 -46.75
N ARG A 25 29.57 50.39 -47.25
CA ARG A 25 28.51 49.84 -48.12
C ARG A 25 29.11 49.32 -49.42
N SER A 26 28.66 48.16 -49.85
CA SER A 26 28.41 47.93 -51.29
C SER A 26 27.31 46.89 -51.42
N GLY A 27 26.39 47.19 -52.33
CA GLY A 27 25.13 46.47 -52.47
C GLY A 27 25.28 45.13 -53.20
N GLY A 28 24.31 44.29 -52.99
CA GLY A 28 24.08 43.07 -53.76
C GLY A 28 22.74 42.52 -53.40
N VAL A 29 21.74 42.77 -54.22
CA VAL A 29 20.40 42.18 -54.12
C VAL A 29 20.52 40.73 -54.54
N LEU A 30 20.25 39.80 -53.61
CA LEU A 30 19.88 38.43 -53.95
C LEU A 30 18.75 38.04 -53.07
N ALA A 31 17.57 37.90 -53.65
CA ALA A 31 16.39 37.29 -53.00
C ALA A 31 16.65 35.80 -52.80
N LEU A 32 16.72 35.35 -51.56
CA LEU A 32 16.58 33.93 -51.21
C LEU A 32 15.36 33.77 -50.29
N ALA A 33 14.39 33.04 -50.83
CA ALA A 33 13.23 32.58 -50.07
C ALA A 33 13.68 31.68 -48.92
N ALA A 34 13.63 32.21 -47.70
CA ALA A 34 13.81 31.40 -46.47
C ALA A 34 12.47 30.85 -46.04
N GLY A 35 12.22 29.58 -46.37
CA GLY A 35 11.12 28.83 -45.78
C GLY A 35 11.31 28.71 -44.24
N LEU A 36 10.41 29.36 -43.51
CA LEU A 36 10.29 29.14 -42.06
C LEU A 36 9.75 27.74 -41.83
N LEU A 37 10.62 26.75 -41.57
CA LEU A 37 10.25 25.55 -40.86
C LEU A 37 10.04 25.94 -39.37
N ALA A 38 8.79 26.19 -38.99
CA ALA A 38 8.38 26.26 -37.61
C ALA A 38 8.46 24.85 -37.03
N ALA A 39 9.60 24.47 -36.49
CA ALA A 39 9.72 23.31 -35.64
C ALA A 39 8.95 23.61 -34.33
N SER A 40 7.70 23.13 -34.26
CA SER A 40 6.92 23.10 -33.03
C SER A 40 7.66 22.18 -32.04
N LEU A 41 8.52 22.75 -31.24
CA LEU A 41 9.03 22.10 -30.01
C LEU A 41 7.84 21.95 -29.08
N SER A 42 7.16 20.80 -29.19
CA SER A 42 6.27 20.33 -28.13
C SER A 42 7.13 20.11 -26.91
N THR A 43 7.29 21.12 -26.06
CA THR A 43 7.82 20.96 -24.72
C THR A 43 6.79 20.14 -23.97
N SER A 44 6.97 18.81 -23.94
CA SER A 44 6.34 17.97 -22.94
C SER A 44 6.79 18.53 -21.61
N VAL A 45 5.90 19.23 -20.92
CA VAL A 45 6.08 19.56 -19.52
C VAL A 45 6.15 18.21 -18.83
N ALA A 46 7.35 17.72 -18.58
CA ALA A 46 7.53 16.61 -17.66
C ALA A 46 7.03 17.12 -16.32
N LEU A 47 5.80 16.73 -15.95
CA LEU A 47 5.33 16.94 -14.59
C LEU A 47 6.39 16.36 -13.66
N ALA A 48 6.86 17.18 -12.74
CA ALA A 48 7.89 16.77 -11.79
C ALA A 48 7.41 15.48 -11.10
N ALA A 49 8.18 14.41 -11.27
CA ALA A 49 7.90 13.14 -10.64
C ALA A 49 7.86 13.34 -9.12
N GLY A 50 6.67 13.25 -8.55
CA GLY A 50 6.41 13.46 -7.12
C GLY A 50 6.58 12.16 -6.32
N LYS A 51 6.73 12.30 -5.02
CA LYS A 51 6.66 11.18 -4.09
C LYS A 51 5.20 10.89 -3.77
N VAL A 52 4.80 9.63 -3.81
CA VAL A 52 3.47 9.14 -3.41
C VAL A 52 3.60 8.29 -2.16
N ILE A 53 2.99 8.74 -1.07
CA ILE A 53 3.00 8.05 0.22
C ILE A 53 1.78 7.13 0.29
N VAL A 54 2.02 5.83 0.29
CA VAL A 54 0.96 4.81 0.33
C VAL A 54 0.97 4.12 1.69
N LEU A 55 -0.12 4.30 2.44
CA LEU A 55 -0.37 3.63 3.71
C LEU A 55 -1.17 2.36 3.41
N TYR A 56 -0.69 1.19 3.80
CA TYR A 56 -1.34 -0.07 3.41
C TYR A 56 -1.29 -1.14 4.49
N ALA A 57 -2.28 -2.04 4.45
CA ALA A 57 -2.35 -3.20 5.33
C ALA A 57 -1.08 -4.05 5.25
N GLY A 58 -0.55 -4.45 6.39
CA GLY A 58 0.71 -5.20 6.52
C GLY A 58 0.75 -6.50 5.71
N SER A 59 -0.40 -7.13 5.48
CA SER A 59 -0.55 -8.31 4.61
C SER A 59 -0.19 -8.06 3.13
N LEU A 60 -0.06 -6.80 2.71
CA LEU A 60 0.30 -6.42 1.34
C LEU A 60 1.77 -6.02 1.19
N VAL A 61 2.61 -6.15 2.22
CA VAL A 61 4.02 -5.70 2.20
C VAL A 61 4.75 -6.22 0.95
N ASN A 62 4.73 -7.53 0.73
CA ASN A 62 5.47 -8.13 -0.37
C ASN A 62 4.96 -7.64 -1.74
N LEU A 63 3.64 -7.61 -1.92
CA LEU A 63 3.01 -7.07 -3.12
C LEU A 63 3.39 -5.60 -3.36
N MET A 64 3.31 -4.75 -2.34
CA MET A 64 3.55 -3.31 -2.48
C MET A 64 5.03 -2.99 -2.68
N GLU A 65 5.92 -3.57 -1.87
CA GLU A 65 7.35 -3.23 -1.91
C GLU A 65 8.12 -3.91 -3.05
N HIS A 66 7.69 -5.10 -3.49
CA HIS A 66 8.40 -5.86 -4.51
C HIS A 66 7.65 -5.98 -5.85
N GLY A 67 6.35 -5.70 -5.87
CA GLY A 67 5.50 -5.75 -7.06
C GLY A 67 5.05 -4.36 -7.50
N VAL A 68 3.99 -3.84 -6.88
CA VAL A 68 3.27 -2.64 -7.32
C VAL A 68 4.14 -1.38 -7.26
N GLY A 69 4.86 -1.15 -6.16
CA GLY A 69 5.67 0.06 -5.97
C GLY A 69 6.72 0.24 -7.07
N PRO A 70 7.66 -0.72 -7.26
CA PRO A 70 8.66 -0.63 -8.32
C PRO A 70 8.07 -0.53 -9.73
N ALA A 71 6.97 -1.26 -10.01
CA ALA A 71 6.33 -1.24 -11.30
C ALA A 71 5.60 0.11 -11.56
N PHE A 72 4.97 0.70 -10.55
CA PHE A 72 4.40 2.03 -10.59
C PHE A 72 5.46 3.11 -10.84
N GLU A 73 6.60 3.05 -10.13
CA GLU A 73 7.72 3.98 -10.34
C GLU A 73 8.20 3.94 -11.79
N LYS A 74 8.40 2.72 -12.32
CA LYS A 74 8.83 2.52 -13.70
C LYS A 74 7.81 3.05 -14.72
N ALA A 75 6.52 2.86 -14.46
CA ALA A 75 5.45 3.25 -15.39
C ALA A 75 5.18 4.74 -15.40
N THR A 76 5.33 5.43 -14.26
CA THR A 76 4.86 6.82 -14.10
C THR A 76 5.97 7.82 -13.82
N GLY A 77 7.16 7.37 -13.46
CA GLY A 77 8.27 8.22 -12.98
C GLY A 77 8.08 8.75 -11.56
N ASN A 78 6.90 8.59 -10.92
CA ASN A 78 6.70 8.96 -9.53
C ASN A 78 7.49 8.03 -8.61
N LYS A 79 7.80 8.51 -7.39
CA LYS A 79 8.45 7.72 -6.36
C LYS A 79 7.42 7.12 -5.40
N PHE A 80 7.45 5.81 -5.24
CA PHE A 80 6.64 5.10 -4.25
C PHE A 80 7.31 5.19 -2.88
N GLN A 81 6.53 5.54 -1.87
CA GLN A 81 6.95 5.43 -0.47
C GLN A 81 5.88 4.67 0.31
N GLY A 82 6.14 3.41 0.58
CA GLY A 82 5.25 2.54 1.34
C GLY A 82 5.36 2.71 2.84
N TYR A 83 4.26 2.50 3.54
CA TYR A 83 4.21 2.33 4.98
C TYR A 83 3.16 1.29 5.36
N ALA A 84 3.62 0.18 5.90
CA ALA A 84 2.81 -0.96 6.28
C ALA A 84 2.47 -0.97 7.77
N SER A 85 1.22 -1.30 8.12
CA SER A 85 0.80 -1.63 9.49
C SER A 85 -0.60 -2.27 9.47
N GLY A 86 -1.13 -2.67 10.62
CA GLY A 86 -2.53 -3.06 10.73
C GLY A 86 -3.47 -1.92 10.33
N SER A 87 -4.48 -2.20 9.50
CA SER A 87 -5.33 -1.15 8.90
C SER A 87 -6.02 -0.26 9.93
N VAL A 88 -6.48 -0.82 11.07
CA VAL A 88 -7.08 -0.02 12.15
C VAL A 88 -6.05 0.88 12.81
N GLY A 89 -4.83 0.38 13.02
CA GLY A 89 -3.72 1.16 13.55
C GLY A 89 -3.36 2.34 12.63
N LEU A 90 -3.32 2.11 11.30
CA LEU A 90 -3.12 3.16 10.30
C LEU A 90 -4.25 4.20 10.32
N ALA A 91 -5.51 3.77 10.35
CA ALA A 91 -6.65 4.67 10.43
C ALA A 91 -6.60 5.55 11.69
N ASN A 92 -6.18 4.99 12.84
CA ASN A 92 -5.99 5.76 14.06
C ASN A 92 -4.86 6.80 13.94
N GLN A 93 -3.75 6.44 13.27
CA GLN A 93 -2.66 7.38 13.00
C GLN A 93 -3.08 8.51 12.05
N ILE A 94 -3.88 8.20 11.02
CA ILE A 94 -4.47 9.19 10.09
C ILE A 94 -5.38 10.14 10.87
N LYS A 95 -6.32 9.61 11.66
CA LYS A 95 -7.23 10.39 12.50
C LYS A 95 -6.51 11.30 13.50
N GLY A 96 -5.46 10.79 14.12
CA GLY A 96 -4.65 11.53 15.08
C GLY A 96 -3.67 12.50 14.43
N ASN A 97 -3.65 12.62 13.10
CA ASN A 97 -2.66 13.40 12.34
C ASN A 97 -1.21 13.04 12.69
N LEU A 98 -0.99 11.78 13.12
CA LEU A 98 0.34 11.25 13.45
C LEU A 98 1.08 10.76 12.20
N ARG A 99 0.34 10.51 11.12
CA ARG A 99 0.88 10.08 9.82
C ARG A 99 0.07 10.65 8.68
N GLN A 100 0.79 11.29 7.76
CA GLN A 100 0.24 11.74 6.49
C GLN A 100 0.47 10.68 5.42
N GLY A 101 -0.45 10.58 4.47
CA GLY A 101 -0.37 9.72 3.31
C GLY A 101 -1.19 10.29 2.17
N ASP A 102 -0.91 9.82 0.98
CA ASP A 102 -1.67 10.15 -0.23
C ASP A 102 -2.79 9.12 -0.46
N VAL A 103 -2.44 7.85 -0.31
CA VAL A 103 -3.33 6.72 -0.54
C VAL A 103 -3.42 5.85 0.70
N PHE A 104 -4.61 5.34 0.98
CA PHE A 104 -4.83 4.33 2.02
C PHE A 104 -5.42 3.07 1.42
N VAL A 105 -4.74 1.92 1.66
CA VAL A 105 -5.17 0.58 1.23
C VAL A 105 -5.45 -0.26 2.48
N SER A 106 -6.71 -0.54 2.73
CA SER A 106 -7.16 -1.30 3.92
C SER A 106 -7.51 -2.75 3.58
N ALA A 107 -7.41 -3.63 4.55
CA ALA A 107 -7.86 -5.02 4.47
C ALA A 107 -9.33 -5.22 4.94
N ASN A 108 -10.05 -4.14 5.21
CA ASN A 108 -11.45 -4.19 5.64
C ASN A 108 -12.20 -2.87 5.35
N PRO A 109 -13.32 -2.91 4.62
CA PRO A 109 -14.15 -1.74 4.34
C PRO A 109 -14.66 -0.99 5.58
N ILE A 110 -14.87 -1.70 6.71
CA ILE A 110 -15.34 -1.08 7.96
C ILE A 110 -14.33 -0.05 8.48
N VAL A 111 -13.03 -0.26 8.24
CA VAL A 111 -11.98 0.69 8.63
C VAL A 111 -12.13 2.00 7.87
N ASN A 112 -12.43 1.93 6.57
CA ASN A 112 -12.69 3.11 5.73
C ASN A 112 -13.94 3.86 6.21
N ASN A 113 -15.04 3.16 6.52
CA ASN A 113 -16.23 3.80 7.08
C ASN A 113 -15.92 4.64 8.32
N GLY A 114 -14.91 4.22 9.11
CA GLY A 114 -14.42 4.96 10.26
C GLY A 114 -13.63 6.23 9.92
N LEU A 115 -13.28 6.51 8.67
CA LEU A 115 -12.59 7.72 8.21
C LEU A 115 -13.52 8.68 7.44
N MET A 116 -14.72 8.20 7.07
CA MET A 116 -15.71 8.96 6.29
C MET A 116 -16.62 9.81 7.15
N GLY A 117 -17.01 10.94 6.59
CA GLY A 117 -18.02 11.85 7.15
C GLY A 117 -17.50 12.71 8.31
N ALA A 118 -18.23 13.81 8.59
CA ALA A 118 -17.82 14.84 9.54
C ALA A 118 -17.57 14.31 10.96
N ALA A 119 -18.34 13.32 11.41
CA ALA A 119 -18.17 12.72 12.75
C ALA A 119 -16.82 11.96 12.90
N ASN A 120 -16.20 11.56 11.79
CA ASN A 120 -14.94 10.83 11.73
C ASN A 120 -13.76 11.68 11.21
N GLY A 121 -13.96 13.00 11.07
CA GLY A 121 -12.94 13.94 10.59
C GLY A 121 -12.92 14.12 9.08
N ASP A 122 -13.82 13.46 8.34
CA ASP A 122 -13.99 13.57 6.88
C ASP A 122 -12.67 13.39 6.11
N LEU A 123 -11.91 12.35 6.48
CA LEU A 123 -10.55 12.11 5.99
C LEU A 123 -10.50 11.41 4.64
N GLU A 124 -11.59 10.77 4.25
CA GLU A 124 -11.84 10.22 2.91
C GLU A 124 -13.32 10.39 2.54
N SER A 125 -13.62 10.49 1.24
CA SER A 125 -15.00 10.64 0.76
C SER A 125 -15.55 9.41 0.05
N TRP A 126 -14.67 8.53 -0.37
CA TRP A 126 -14.98 7.29 -1.07
C TRP A 126 -13.90 6.25 -0.83
N TYR A 127 -14.23 5.00 -1.04
CA TYR A 127 -13.28 3.92 -1.24
C TYR A 127 -13.79 2.94 -2.29
N ILE A 128 -12.88 2.17 -2.88
CA ILE A 128 -13.19 1.12 -3.86
C ILE A 128 -12.75 -0.21 -3.28
N THR A 129 -13.67 -1.20 -3.23
CA THR A 129 -13.30 -2.60 -3.00
C THR A 129 -12.78 -3.21 -4.29
N PHE A 130 -11.68 -3.96 -4.27
CA PHE A 130 -11.07 -4.44 -5.51
C PHE A 130 -10.56 -5.89 -5.47
N ALA A 131 -10.24 -6.40 -4.30
CA ALA A 131 -9.68 -7.74 -4.14
C ALA A 131 -10.06 -8.36 -2.79
N GLN A 132 -9.85 -9.68 -2.66
CA GLN A 132 -10.08 -10.42 -1.41
C GLN A 132 -9.01 -11.49 -1.21
N SER A 133 -8.80 -11.90 0.06
CA SER A 133 -7.95 -13.02 0.43
C SER A 133 -8.57 -13.79 1.61
N PRO A 134 -8.78 -15.11 1.50
CA PRO A 134 -9.27 -15.92 2.61
C PRO A 134 -8.22 -16.05 3.71
N LEU A 135 -8.69 -16.20 4.95
CA LEU A 135 -7.84 -16.56 6.08
C LEU A 135 -7.44 -18.04 6.01
N VAL A 136 -6.18 -18.31 6.27
CA VAL A 136 -5.59 -19.66 6.31
C VAL A 136 -4.76 -19.84 7.57
N ILE A 137 -4.40 -21.08 7.90
CA ILE A 137 -3.49 -21.40 8.99
C ILE A 137 -2.14 -21.79 8.37
N GLY A 138 -1.13 -20.92 8.50
CA GLY A 138 0.24 -21.20 8.11
C GLY A 138 1.00 -21.87 9.26
N TYR A 139 1.90 -22.80 8.96
CA TYR A 139 2.71 -23.47 9.97
C TYR A 139 4.18 -23.55 9.57
N ASN A 140 5.06 -23.60 10.57
CA ASN A 140 6.49 -23.82 10.35
C ASN A 140 6.73 -25.30 10.06
N PRO A 141 7.27 -25.69 8.88
CA PRO A 141 7.52 -27.08 8.56
C PRO A 141 8.57 -27.76 9.42
N SER A 142 9.40 -26.99 10.13
CA SER A 142 10.40 -27.49 11.09
C SER A 142 9.87 -27.56 12.53
N SER A 143 8.63 -27.17 12.78
CA SER A 143 8.02 -27.31 14.11
C SER A 143 7.77 -28.77 14.44
N LYS A 144 7.92 -29.12 15.72
CA LYS A 144 7.54 -30.46 16.22
C LYS A 144 6.06 -30.81 16.00
N PHE A 145 5.22 -29.81 15.78
CA PHE A 145 3.79 -29.98 15.50
C PHE A 145 3.46 -30.12 14.02
N ALA A 146 4.45 -29.94 13.11
CA ALA A 146 4.20 -29.90 11.65
C ALA A 146 3.53 -31.18 11.12
N ASP A 147 3.95 -32.35 11.60
CA ASP A 147 3.36 -33.61 11.16
C ASP A 147 1.96 -33.85 11.75
N GLU A 148 1.65 -33.22 12.88
CA GLU A 148 0.32 -33.33 13.49
C GLU A 148 -0.72 -32.60 12.63
N PHE A 149 -0.37 -31.49 11.99
CA PHE A 149 -1.27 -30.80 11.04
C PHE A 149 -1.62 -31.64 9.81
N LYS A 150 -0.86 -32.69 9.51
CA LYS A 150 -1.14 -33.62 8.40
C LYS A 150 -2.09 -34.75 8.79
N THR A 151 -2.16 -35.06 10.07
CA THR A 151 -2.83 -36.27 10.60
C THR A 151 -3.99 -35.98 11.55
N LYS A 152 -3.97 -34.82 12.21
CA LYS A 152 -5.01 -34.40 13.16
C LYS A 152 -5.79 -33.17 12.62
N PRO A 153 -7.03 -32.98 13.04
CA PRO A 153 -7.76 -31.73 12.80
C PRO A 153 -7.01 -30.53 13.39
N TRP A 154 -6.85 -29.46 12.59
CA TRP A 154 -6.08 -28.28 12.97
C TRP A 154 -6.50 -27.65 14.31
N TYR A 155 -7.82 -27.63 14.60
CA TYR A 155 -8.35 -27.07 15.84
C TYR A 155 -7.97 -27.88 17.10
N GLN A 156 -7.63 -29.17 16.94
CA GLN A 156 -7.07 -29.99 18.01
C GLN A 156 -5.58 -29.70 18.19
N VAL A 157 -4.83 -29.60 17.08
CA VAL A 157 -3.39 -29.27 17.14
C VAL A 157 -3.16 -27.92 17.79
N LEU A 158 -4.00 -26.90 17.50
CA LEU A 158 -3.90 -25.58 18.16
C LEU A 158 -4.12 -25.63 19.68
N GLN A 159 -4.63 -26.72 20.19
CA GLN A 159 -4.85 -26.91 21.62
C GLN A 159 -3.74 -27.70 22.33
N GLU A 160 -2.75 -28.19 21.56
CA GLU A 160 -1.63 -28.95 22.14
C GLU A 160 -0.80 -28.08 23.11
N PRO A 161 -0.29 -28.70 24.20
CA PRO A 161 0.55 -27.97 25.15
C PRO A 161 1.86 -27.46 24.53
N GLY A 162 2.16 -26.20 24.75
CA GLY A 162 3.42 -25.59 24.35
C GLY A 162 3.49 -25.19 22.88
N ILE A 163 2.39 -25.28 22.11
CA ILE A 163 2.32 -24.73 20.76
C ILE A 163 2.36 -23.20 20.80
N ARG A 164 3.23 -22.59 20.00
CA ARG A 164 3.40 -21.14 19.90
C ARG A 164 2.62 -20.62 18.72
N ILE A 165 1.56 -19.86 19.02
CA ILE A 165 0.58 -19.41 18.03
C ILE A 165 0.76 -17.92 17.75
N GLY A 166 0.97 -17.58 16.49
CA GLY A 166 1.01 -16.21 16.00
C GLY A 166 -0.37 -15.70 15.60
N ARG A 167 -0.74 -14.55 16.13
CA ARG A 167 -1.95 -13.82 15.74
C ARG A 167 -1.77 -12.33 15.93
N THR A 168 -2.56 -11.54 15.21
CA THR A 168 -2.59 -10.09 15.39
C THR A 168 -3.69 -9.66 16.38
N ALA A 169 -3.62 -8.40 16.83
CA ALA A 169 -4.58 -7.87 17.79
C ALA A 169 -5.91 -7.55 17.10
N PRO A 170 -7.06 -8.08 17.56
CA PRO A 170 -8.34 -7.88 16.89
C PRO A 170 -8.86 -6.43 16.94
N THR A 171 -8.34 -5.61 17.86
CA THR A 171 -8.70 -4.20 18.00
C THR A 171 -7.86 -3.26 17.12
N LEU A 172 -6.74 -3.74 16.56
CA LEU A 172 -5.80 -2.94 15.77
C LEU A 172 -5.65 -3.42 14.33
N ASP A 173 -6.05 -4.65 14.05
CA ASP A 173 -5.79 -5.33 12.79
C ASP A 173 -7.01 -6.15 12.33
N PRO A 174 -7.48 -5.96 11.08
CA PRO A 174 -8.57 -6.76 10.52
C PRO A 174 -8.33 -8.27 10.55
N LYS A 175 -7.10 -8.75 10.35
CA LYS A 175 -6.74 -10.16 10.43
C LYS A 175 -6.99 -10.72 11.82
N GLY A 176 -6.66 -9.95 12.87
CA GLY A 176 -6.97 -10.33 14.26
C GLY A 176 -8.47 -10.44 14.49
N ALA A 177 -9.27 -9.50 13.99
CA ALA A 177 -10.73 -9.55 14.07
C ALA A 177 -11.31 -10.75 13.29
N LEU A 178 -10.75 -11.05 12.10
CA LEU A 178 -11.13 -12.23 11.33
C LEU A 178 -10.71 -13.53 12.02
N THR A 179 -9.53 -13.55 12.66
CA THR A 179 -9.09 -14.70 13.46
C THR A 179 -10.07 -14.99 14.60
N LEU A 180 -10.50 -13.96 15.34
CA LEU A 180 -11.54 -14.12 16.38
C LEU A 180 -12.84 -14.64 15.77
N THR A 181 -13.26 -14.13 14.64
CA THR A 181 -14.46 -14.59 13.93
C THR A 181 -14.34 -16.05 13.51
N LEU A 182 -13.18 -16.44 12.96
CA LEU A 182 -12.88 -17.83 12.62
C LEU A 182 -12.98 -18.74 13.84
N MET A 183 -12.36 -18.35 14.96
CA MET A 183 -12.35 -19.17 16.17
C MET A 183 -13.76 -19.39 16.69
N LYS A 184 -14.59 -18.35 16.78
CA LYS A 184 -16.01 -18.47 17.20
C LYS A 184 -16.82 -19.38 16.28
N ARG A 185 -16.63 -19.27 14.95
CA ARG A 185 -17.29 -20.16 13.99
C ARG A 185 -16.80 -21.60 14.12
N ALA A 186 -15.51 -21.80 14.36
CA ALA A 186 -14.92 -23.11 14.53
C ALA A 186 -15.39 -23.79 15.83
N GLU A 187 -15.56 -23.05 16.93
CA GLU A 187 -16.15 -23.59 18.17
C GLU A 187 -17.51 -24.23 17.92
N THR A 188 -18.35 -23.52 17.18
CA THR A 188 -19.70 -24.02 16.82
C THR A 188 -19.61 -25.17 15.82
N PHE A 189 -18.83 -25.02 14.78
CA PHE A 189 -18.73 -25.97 13.66
C PHE A 189 -18.16 -27.34 14.08
N TYR A 190 -17.14 -27.31 14.96
CA TYR A 190 -16.46 -28.53 15.43
C TYR A 190 -16.90 -28.98 16.84
N ASN A 191 -17.86 -28.28 17.43
CA ASN A 191 -18.25 -28.51 18.83
C ASN A 191 -17.04 -28.54 19.79
N SER A 192 -16.17 -27.51 19.67
CA SER A 192 -14.93 -27.38 20.44
C SER A 192 -14.95 -26.10 21.29
N PRO A 193 -15.69 -26.08 22.41
CA PRO A 193 -15.83 -24.89 23.25
C PRO A 193 -14.49 -24.48 23.88
N GLY A 194 -14.27 -23.19 24.07
CA GLY A 194 -13.05 -22.62 24.64
C GLY A 194 -11.90 -22.42 23.66
N LEU A 195 -12.06 -22.82 22.38
CA LEU A 195 -11.03 -22.62 21.34
C LEU A 195 -10.71 -21.14 21.14
N SER A 196 -11.73 -20.28 21.08
CA SER A 196 -11.54 -18.83 20.95
C SER A 196 -10.78 -18.24 22.12
N GLU A 197 -11.15 -18.59 23.35
CA GLU A 197 -10.51 -18.08 24.56
C GLU A 197 -9.03 -18.49 24.59
N LYS A 198 -8.73 -19.76 24.31
CA LYS A 198 -7.37 -20.27 24.28
C LYS A 198 -6.50 -19.55 23.24
N ILE A 199 -6.99 -19.42 22.01
CA ILE A 199 -6.22 -18.82 20.91
C ILE A 199 -6.09 -17.31 21.09
N MET A 200 -7.17 -16.64 21.46
CA MET A 200 -7.20 -15.18 21.58
C MET A 200 -6.67 -14.67 22.92
N GLY A 201 -6.54 -15.52 23.93
CA GLY A 201 -5.95 -15.17 25.23
C GLY A 201 -4.42 -15.02 25.23
N GLY A 202 -3.72 -15.56 24.22
CA GLY A 202 -2.27 -15.44 24.09
C GLY A 202 -1.83 -14.04 23.60
N PRO A 203 -0.51 -13.78 23.53
CA PRO A 203 0.02 -12.51 23.04
C PRO A 203 -0.28 -12.30 21.54
N SER A 204 -0.40 -11.06 21.13
CA SER A 204 -0.48 -10.67 19.71
C SER A 204 0.86 -10.13 19.23
N VAL A 205 1.10 -10.23 17.92
CA VAL A 205 2.29 -9.69 17.24
C VAL A 205 1.86 -8.70 16.17
N PRO A 206 2.71 -7.75 15.77
CA PRO A 206 2.47 -6.90 14.61
C PRO A 206 2.28 -7.72 13.34
N GLU A 207 1.40 -7.25 12.45
CA GLU A 207 1.03 -7.99 11.23
C GLU A 207 2.22 -8.23 10.31
N ASP A 208 3.03 -7.23 10.10
CA ASP A 208 4.22 -7.22 9.25
C ASP A 208 5.35 -8.16 9.74
N LEU A 209 5.39 -8.46 11.04
CA LEU A 209 6.39 -9.35 11.63
C LEU A 209 5.97 -10.83 11.64
N LEU A 210 4.69 -11.12 11.49
CA LEU A 210 4.16 -12.47 11.67
C LEU A 210 4.80 -13.53 10.75
N PRO A 211 5.02 -13.28 9.44
CA PRO A 211 5.69 -14.24 8.56
C PRO A 211 7.12 -14.55 9.00
N ALA A 212 7.90 -13.51 9.35
CA ALA A 212 9.28 -13.68 9.77
C ALA A 212 9.40 -14.46 11.10
N LEU A 213 8.52 -14.21 12.07
CA LEU A 213 8.47 -14.94 13.33
C LEU A 213 8.13 -16.42 13.13
N LEU A 214 7.25 -16.74 12.18
CA LEU A 214 6.95 -18.12 11.83
C LEU A 214 8.15 -18.80 11.15
N GLN A 215 8.76 -18.16 10.17
CA GLN A 215 9.90 -18.70 9.41
C GLN A 215 11.14 -18.89 10.27
N SER A 216 11.40 -18.00 11.23
CA SER A 216 12.51 -18.14 12.18
C SER A 216 12.32 -19.24 13.22
N GLY A 217 11.12 -19.84 13.32
CA GLY A 217 10.78 -20.83 14.33
C GLY A 217 10.46 -20.23 15.70
N ALA A 218 10.30 -18.91 15.81
CA ALA A 218 9.78 -18.28 17.03
C ALA A 218 8.30 -18.65 17.26
N LEU A 219 7.56 -18.95 16.20
CA LEU A 219 6.20 -19.46 16.20
C LEU A 219 6.14 -20.82 15.52
N ASP A 220 5.19 -21.66 15.93
CA ASP A 220 4.91 -22.96 15.32
C ASP A 220 3.83 -22.86 14.25
N VAL A 221 2.86 -21.97 14.46
CA VAL A 221 1.69 -21.78 13.62
C VAL A 221 1.22 -20.33 13.70
N GLY A 222 0.52 -19.86 12.68
CA GLY A 222 -0.08 -18.53 12.68
C GLY A 222 -1.26 -18.40 11.74
N PHE A 223 -2.02 -17.31 11.90
CA PHE A 223 -3.14 -16.97 11.04
C PHE A 223 -2.71 -15.93 10.01
N PHE A 224 -2.89 -16.27 8.76
CA PHE A 224 -2.45 -15.50 7.60
C PHE A 224 -3.59 -15.32 6.61
N TYR A 225 -3.49 -14.31 5.78
CA TYR A 225 -4.22 -14.34 4.51
C TYR A 225 -3.51 -15.29 3.53
N SER A 226 -4.25 -15.93 2.64
CA SER A 226 -3.66 -16.86 1.66
C SER A 226 -2.54 -16.23 0.84
N THR A 227 -2.63 -14.93 0.55
CA THR A 227 -1.61 -14.16 -0.15
C THR A 227 -0.27 -14.13 0.58
N GLU A 228 -0.28 -13.91 1.88
CA GLU A 228 0.94 -13.87 2.70
C GLU A 228 1.65 -15.22 2.68
N THR A 229 0.90 -16.32 2.71
CA THR A 229 1.50 -17.66 2.69
C THR A 229 2.06 -18.04 1.33
N VAL A 230 1.43 -17.58 0.25
CA VAL A 230 1.95 -17.73 -1.12
C VAL A 230 3.26 -16.95 -1.27
N ASP A 231 3.26 -15.68 -0.92
CA ASP A 231 4.41 -14.79 -1.04
C ASP A 231 5.62 -15.24 -0.19
N ALA A 232 5.34 -15.64 1.05
CA ALA A 232 6.38 -16.07 1.98
C ALA A 232 6.73 -17.56 1.84
N LYS A 233 6.09 -18.30 0.92
CA LYS A 233 6.24 -19.75 0.74
C LYS A 233 6.03 -20.54 2.02
N ILE A 234 5.06 -20.12 2.82
CA ILE A 234 4.67 -20.78 4.07
C ILE A 234 3.68 -21.89 3.76
N PRO A 235 3.92 -23.14 4.21
CA PRO A 235 2.91 -24.19 4.13
C PRO A 235 1.65 -23.78 4.89
N ALA A 236 0.49 -23.95 4.27
CA ALA A 236 -0.77 -23.51 4.85
C ALA A 236 -1.90 -24.52 4.69
N LEU A 237 -2.80 -24.54 5.66
CA LEU A 237 -4.02 -25.31 5.65
C LEU A 237 -5.18 -24.42 5.19
N SER A 238 -5.88 -24.87 4.15
CA SER A 238 -7.16 -24.28 3.76
C SER A 238 -8.23 -24.70 4.76
N LEU A 239 -9.13 -23.74 5.05
CA LEU A 239 -10.21 -23.95 6.00
C LEU A 239 -11.53 -24.20 5.26
N PRO A 240 -12.49 -24.91 5.87
CA PRO A 240 -13.81 -25.08 5.26
C PRO A 240 -14.47 -23.74 4.92
N PRO A 241 -15.02 -23.57 3.71
CA PRO A 241 -15.63 -22.29 3.29
C PRO A 241 -16.70 -21.76 4.23
N ALA A 242 -17.43 -22.67 4.92
CA ALA A 242 -18.50 -22.30 5.85
C ALA A 242 -18.01 -21.48 7.05
N ILE A 243 -16.75 -21.64 7.45
CA ILE A 243 -16.17 -20.94 8.61
C ILE A 243 -15.11 -19.92 8.22
N THR A 244 -14.60 -19.94 6.97
CA THR A 244 -13.46 -19.14 6.55
C THR A 244 -13.85 -17.68 6.30
N PRO A 245 -13.42 -16.72 7.11
CA PRO A 245 -13.56 -15.31 6.80
C PRO A 245 -12.51 -14.88 5.77
N LYS A 246 -12.76 -13.73 5.14
CA LYS A 246 -11.89 -13.19 4.09
C LYS A 246 -11.57 -11.72 4.37
N ALA A 247 -10.35 -11.30 4.07
CA ALA A 247 -10.08 -9.88 3.89
C ALA A 247 -10.76 -9.39 2.61
N VAL A 248 -11.29 -8.17 2.67
CA VAL A 248 -11.76 -7.43 1.51
C VAL A 248 -10.92 -6.16 1.42
N TYR A 249 -10.12 -6.09 0.38
CA TYR A 249 -9.21 -4.96 0.22
C TYR A 249 -9.90 -3.78 -0.44
N THR A 250 -9.61 -2.62 0.12
CA THR A 250 -10.13 -1.34 -0.33
C THR A 250 -8.99 -0.39 -0.62
N VAL A 251 -9.21 0.57 -1.50
CA VAL A 251 -8.30 1.68 -1.76
C VAL A 251 -9.05 3.00 -1.80
N THR A 252 -8.44 4.04 -1.27
CA THR A 252 -8.92 5.43 -1.31
C THR A 252 -7.76 6.41 -1.44
N ILE A 253 -8.07 7.63 -1.87
CA ILE A 253 -7.19 8.80 -1.78
C ILE A 253 -7.63 9.60 -0.57
N LEU A 254 -6.69 9.92 0.32
CA LEU A 254 -6.98 10.71 1.50
C LEU A 254 -7.25 12.18 1.10
N ARG A 255 -8.22 12.83 1.76
CA ARG A 255 -8.59 14.23 1.45
C ARG A 255 -7.43 15.20 1.60
N ASN A 256 -6.53 14.93 2.55
CA ASN A 256 -5.36 15.76 2.81
C ASN A 256 -4.09 15.17 2.17
N ALA A 257 -4.22 14.48 1.03
CA ALA A 257 -3.11 13.90 0.29
C ALA A 257 -2.09 15.00 -0.05
N PRO A 258 -0.81 14.86 0.36
CA PRO A 258 0.25 15.81 -0.02
C PRO A 258 0.50 15.87 -1.54
N ASN A 259 0.26 14.77 -2.25
CA ASN A 259 0.41 14.65 -3.69
C ASN A 259 -0.83 14.01 -4.34
N PRO A 260 -1.94 14.73 -4.46
CA PRO A 260 -3.20 14.17 -4.97
C PRO A 260 -3.09 13.67 -6.42
N GLU A 261 -2.32 14.33 -7.28
CA GLU A 261 -2.10 13.89 -8.66
C GLU A 261 -1.30 12.58 -8.73
N GLY A 262 -0.30 12.43 -7.88
CA GLY A 262 0.45 11.17 -7.76
C GLY A 262 -0.42 10.05 -7.19
N ALA A 263 -1.31 10.38 -6.24
CA ALA A 263 -2.27 9.45 -5.68
C ALA A 263 -3.25 8.91 -6.75
N ASP A 264 -3.78 9.79 -7.61
CA ASP A 264 -4.62 9.42 -8.75
C ASP A 264 -3.92 8.40 -9.64
N LYS A 265 -2.68 8.71 -10.03
CA LYS A 265 -1.86 7.82 -10.87
C LYS A 265 -1.60 6.47 -10.18
N PHE A 266 -1.37 6.47 -8.87
CA PHE A 266 -1.14 5.24 -8.12
C PHE A 266 -2.41 4.38 -8.06
N VAL A 267 -3.56 4.95 -7.73
CA VAL A 267 -4.82 4.22 -7.65
C VAL A 267 -5.23 3.71 -9.04
N ALA A 268 -5.11 4.53 -10.08
CA ALA A 268 -5.37 4.12 -11.46
C ALA A 268 -4.43 2.97 -11.90
N TYR A 269 -3.16 3.03 -11.51
CA TYR A 269 -2.20 1.95 -11.78
C TYR A 269 -2.58 0.65 -11.07
N LEU A 270 -2.87 0.73 -9.76
CA LEU A 270 -3.24 -0.43 -8.94
C LEU A 270 -4.49 -1.14 -9.46
N LEU A 271 -5.51 -0.36 -9.83
CA LEU A 271 -6.80 -0.88 -10.31
C LEU A 271 -6.80 -1.22 -11.80
N GLY A 272 -5.85 -0.72 -12.56
CA GLY A 272 -5.67 -1.00 -13.99
C GLY A 272 -5.13 -2.41 -14.25
N SER A 273 -5.05 -2.80 -15.54
CA SER A 273 -4.67 -4.16 -15.95
C SER A 273 -3.31 -4.60 -15.40
N ASN A 274 -2.32 -3.73 -15.37
CA ASN A 274 -0.99 -4.03 -14.84
C ASN A 274 -1.03 -4.33 -13.33
N GLY A 275 -1.70 -3.49 -12.56
CA GLY A 275 -1.89 -3.71 -11.13
C GLY A 275 -2.69 -4.98 -10.85
N GLN A 276 -3.80 -5.21 -11.58
CA GLN A 276 -4.60 -6.43 -11.44
C GLN A 276 -3.81 -7.72 -11.72
N ASN A 277 -2.86 -7.70 -12.66
CA ASN A 277 -1.99 -8.84 -12.90
C ASN A 277 -1.07 -9.10 -11.72
N LEU A 278 -0.44 -8.06 -11.18
CA LEU A 278 0.39 -8.16 -9.97
C LEU A 278 -0.42 -8.67 -8.77
N LEU A 279 -1.66 -8.18 -8.59
CA LEU A 279 -2.55 -8.68 -7.53
C LEU A 279 -2.76 -10.20 -7.64
N LYS A 280 -3.03 -10.73 -8.85
CA LYS A 280 -3.21 -12.15 -9.10
C LYS A 280 -1.93 -12.95 -8.87
N GLU A 281 -0.80 -12.45 -9.36
CA GLU A 281 0.52 -13.09 -9.20
C GLU A 281 0.90 -13.27 -7.73
N HIS A 282 0.49 -12.30 -6.87
CA HIS A 282 0.64 -12.38 -5.43
C HIS A 282 -0.53 -13.09 -4.71
N GLY A 283 -1.37 -13.83 -5.42
CA GLY A 283 -2.39 -14.71 -4.84
C GLY A 283 -3.67 -14.03 -4.37
N LEU A 284 -3.90 -12.75 -4.70
CA LEU A 284 -5.19 -12.12 -4.43
C LEU A 284 -6.24 -12.56 -5.45
N THR A 285 -7.46 -12.76 -4.98
CA THR A 285 -8.61 -12.95 -5.83
C THR A 285 -9.24 -11.59 -6.13
N LEU A 286 -9.25 -11.20 -7.40
CA LEU A 286 -9.98 -9.99 -7.80
C LEU A 286 -11.47 -10.16 -7.55
N GLN A 287 -12.12 -9.06 -7.21
CA GLN A 287 -13.58 -9.00 -7.14
C GLN A 287 -14.10 -7.84 -7.98
N LYS A 288 -15.40 -7.84 -8.25
CA LYS A 288 -16.05 -6.69 -8.88
C LYS A 288 -15.74 -5.45 -8.06
N MET A 289 -15.26 -4.41 -8.74
CA MET A 289 -15.00 -3.14 -8.09
C MET A 289 -16.30 -2.48 -7.69
N GLU A 290 -16.43 -2.12 -6.41
CA GLU A 290 -17.59 -1.43 -5.87
C GLU A 290 -17.14 -0.15 -5.18
N VAL A 291 -17.77 0.96 -5.54
CA VAL A 291 -17.53 2.28 -4.93
C VAL A 291 -18.48 2.46 -3.75
N SER A 292 -17.92 2.83 -2.62
CA SER A 292 -18.68 3.27 -1.45
C SER A 292 -18.40 4.75 -1.18
N GLY A 293 -19.43 5.52 -0.80
CA GLY A 293 -19.34 6.96 -0.56
C GLY A 293 -19.62 7.80 -1.79
N GLU A 294 -18.91 8.92 -1.93
CA GLU A 294 -19.15 9.94 -2.96
C GLU A 294 -18.57 9.54 -4.33
N ALA A 295 -19.28 8.73 -5.11
CA ALA A 295 -18.81 8.29 -6.43
C ALA A 295 -18.48 9.47 -7.39
N ASN A 296 -19.13 10.61 -7.23
CA ASN A 296 -18.85 11.80 -8.02
C ASN A 296 -17.50 12.45 -7.71
N ALA A 297 -16.93 12.20 -6.53
CA ALA A 297 -15.63 12.70 -6.11
C ALA A 297 -14.45 11.86 -6.64
N LEU A 298 -14.72 10.72 -7.29
CA LEU A 298 -13.67 9.92 -7.93
C LEU A 298 -12.98 10.72 -9.04
N PRO A 299 -11.64 10.65 -9.14
CA PRO A 299 -10.90 11.14 -10.30
C PRO A 299 -11.34 10.50 -11.61
N GLN A 300 -11.19 11.22 -12.72
CA GLN A 300 -11.71 10.78 -14.01
C GLN A 300 -11.11 9.45 -14.49
N ASP A 301 -9.81 9.27 -14.33
CA ASP A 301 -9.12 8.04 -14.74
C ASP A 301 -9.61 6.82 -13.93
N ILE A 302 -9.84 7.01 -12.64
CA ILE A 302 -10.39 5.97 -11.77
C ILE A 302 -11.84 5.66 -12.14
N LYS A 303 -12.67 6.67 -12.45
CA LYS A 303 -14.05 6.47 -12.94
C LYS A 303 -14.08 5.62 -14.20
N ALA A 304 -13.17 5.88 -15.15
CA ALA A 304 -13.08 5.12 -16.39
C ALA A 304 -12.78 3.63 -16.11
N ILE A 305 -11.85 3.34 -15.20
CA ILE A 305 -11.50 1.96 -14.83
C ILE A 305 -12.68 1.24 -14.18
N VAL A 306 -13.31 1.86 -13.19
CA VAL A 306 -14.46 1.26 -12.48
C VAL A 306 -15.68 1.09 -13.39
N GLY A 307 -15.93 2.06 -14.29
CA GLY A 307 -17.06 2.01 -15.24
C GLY A 307 -16.93 0.95 -16.33
N HIS A 308 -15.71 0.50 -16.66
CA HIS A 308 -15.49 -0.59 -17.64
C HIS A 308 -15.72 -1.98 -17.06
N VAL A 309 -15.85 -2.11 -15.74
CA VAL A 309 -16.01 -3.39 -15.02
C VAL A 309 -17.48 -3.59 -14.59
N MET A 310 -18.34 -2.59 -14.82
CA MET A 310 -19.79 -2.71 -14.66
C MET A 310 -20.41 -3.24 -15.95
#